data_b54067a5b5e3544c1d7bb6a667589c93
#
_entry.id   b54067a5b5e3544c1d7bb6a667589c93
#
_cell.length_a   1.000
_cell.length_b   1.000
_cell.length_c   1.000
_cell.angle_alpha   90.00
_cell.angle_beta   90.00
_cell.angle_gamma   90.00
#
_symmetry.space_group_name_H-M   'P 1'
#
loop_
_entity.id
_entity.type
_entity.pdbx_description
1 polymer ?
#
loop_
_entity_poly.entity_id
_entity_poly.type
_entity_poly.pdbx_seq_one_letter_code
_entity_poly.pdbx_strand_id
1 'polypeptide(L)'
;MKDDGLDPLIHVPTRLKIVATLAALPDGDTLSFTRLQDMIGLTPGNLIIHLRRLEEADYISSEKTRNGTVSITTVALTGHGRKALDAYTQALRDLLGGLLSGGTADHEHQRT
;
A
#
# COMPACT_ATOMS: atom_id res chain seq x y z
N MET A 1 -1.46 8.99 23.58
CA MET A 1 -0.55 8.69 22.48
C MET A 1 -0.87 9.55 21.28
N LYS A 2 0.13 10.15 20.74
CA LYS A 2 -0.07 11.03 19.60
C LYS A 2 -0.27 10.24 18.32
N ASP A 3 -1.25 10.63 17.57
CA ASP A 3 -1.52 10.04 16.26
C ASP A 3 -0.74 10.84 15.21
N ASP A 4 0.23 10.19 14.60
CA ASP A 4 1.04 10.85 13.58
C ASP A 4 0.42 10.71 12.17
N GLY A 5 -0.77 10.16 12.08
CA GLY A 5 -1.47 10.02 10.82
C GLY A 5 -1.00 8.86 9.95
N LEU A 6 -0.08 8.06 10.45
CA LEU A 6 0.39 6.89 9.71
C LEU A 6 -0.57 5.74 9.96
N ASP A 7 -1.31 5.38 8.91
CA ASP A 7 -2.30 4.29 8.97
C ASP A 7 -1.61 3.01 9.43
N PRO A 8 -1.96 2.46 10.57
CA PRO A 8 -1.28 1.27 11.08
C PRO A 8 -1.45 0.05 10.19
N LEU A 9 -2.50 0.01 9.39
CA LEU A 9 -2.70 -1.09 8.47
C LEU A 9 -1.72 -1.02 7.30
N ILE A 10 -1.48 0.18 6.78
CA ILE A 10 -0.55 0.40 5.68
C ILE A 10 0.90 0.47 6.20
N HIS A 11 1.08 0.91 7.43
CA HIS A 11 2.41 1.11 8.01
C HIS A 11 3.04 -0.22 8.43
N VAL A 12 3.00 -1.18 7.54
CA VAL A 12 3.65 -2.48 7.65
C VAL A 12 4.34 -2.67 6.31
N PRO A 13 5.65 -2.84 6.27
CA PRO A 13 6.41 -2.84 5.01
C PRO A 13 5.81 -3.72 3.93
N THR A 14 5.39 -4.92 4.27
CA THR A 14 4.83 -5.84 3.29
C THR A 14 3.50 -5.32 2.74
N ARG A 15 2.62 -4.83 3.61
CA ARG A 15 1.34 -4.30 3.15
C ARG A 15 1.53 -3.01 2.37
N LEU A 16 2.47 -2.18 2.79
CA LEU A 16 2.80 -0.98 2.03
C LEU A 16 3.23 -1.32 0.62
N LYS A 17 4.07 -2.35 0.47
CA LYS A 17 4.50 -2.79 -0.87
C LYS A 17 3.32 -3.25 -1.71
N ILE A 18 2.40 -4.00 -1.10
CA ILE A 18 1.22 -4.48 -1.82
C ILE A 18 0.39 -3.30 -2.32
N VAL A 19 0.06 -2.38 -1.42
CA VAL A 19 -0.79 -1.24 -1.77
C VAL A 19 -0.11 -0.36 -2.80
N ALA A 20 1.19 -0.10 -2.64
CA ALA A 20 1.94 0.72 -3.58
C ALA A 20 2.04 0.07 -4.96
N THR A 21 2.22 -1.25 -5.00
CA THR A 21 2.27 -1.98 -6.26
C THR A 21 0.96 -1.86 -7.02
N LEU A 22 -0.16 -2.03 -6.30
CA LEU A 22 -1.47 -1.90 -6.93
C LEU A 22 -1.75 -0.46 -7.34
N ALA A 23 -1.29 0.51 -6.55
CA ALA A 23 -1.50 1.92 -6.86
C ALA A 23 -0.75 2.36 -8.11
N ALA A 24 0.32 1.66 -8.46
CA ALA A 24 1.11 1.99 -9.65
C ALA A 24 0.43 1.55 -10.94
N LEU A 25 -0.61 0.72 -10.84
CA LEU A 25 -1.35 0.30 -12.02
C LEU A 25 -2.25 1.42 -12.50
N PRO A 26 -2.56 1.47 -13.81
CA PRO A 26 -3.61 2.38 -14.28
C PRO A 26 -4.92 2.14 -13.54
N ASP A 27 -5.73 3.17 -13.40
CA ASP A 27 -7.01 3.05 -12.71
C ASP A 27 -7.85 1.94 -13.32
N GLY A 28 -8.41 1.10 -12.45
CA GLY A 28 -9.26 0.01 -12.87
C GLY A 28 -8.53 -1.28 -13.22
N ASP A 29 -7.21 -1.24 -13.28
CA ASP A 29 -6.44 -2.44 -13.58
C ASP A 29 -6.30 -3.31 -12.35
N THR A 30 -6.07 -4.60 -12.59
CA THR A 30 -5.90 -5.59 -11.53
C THR A 30 -4.61 -6.36 -11.74
N LEU A 31 -4.16 -7.02 -10.69
CA LEU A 31 -3.08 -8.00 -10.78
C LEU A 31 -3.61 -9.35 -10.32
N SER A 32 -3.16 -10.41 -10.96
CA SER A 32 -3.46 -11.74 -10.46
C SER A 32 -2.73 -11.98 -9.15
N PHE A 33 -3.30 -12.84 -8.33
CA PHE A 33 -2.67 -13.22 -7.06
C PHE A 33 -1.26 -13.74 -7.29
N THR A 34 -1.09 -14.58 -8.30
CA THR A 34 0.22 -15.17 -8.61
C THR A 34 1.23 -14.11 -9.01
N ARG A 35 0.80 -13.16 -9.84
CA ARG A 35 1.68 -12.08 -10.28
C ARG A 35 2.10 -11.21 -9.10
N LEU A 36 1.14 -10.86 -8.26
CA LEU A 36 1.41 -10.05 -7.09
C LEU A 36 2.38 -10.78 -6.15
N GLN A 37 2.15 -12.08 -5.97
CA GLN A 37 3.03 -12.92 -5.17
C GLN A 37 4.47 -12.87 -5.67
N ASP A 38 4.64 -13.01 -6.97
CA ASP A 38 5.98 -12.97 -7.58
C ASP A 38 6.64 -11.62 -7.38
N MET A 39 5.88 -10.55 -7.57
CA MET A 39 6.43 -9.20 -7.48
C MET A 39 6.84 -8.85 -6.06
N ILE A 40 6.09 -9.30 -5.07
CA ILE A 40 6.38 -8.99 -3.67
C ILE A 40 7.37 -9.99 -3.07
N GLY A 41 7.39 -11.21 -3.58
CA GLY A 41 8.31 -12.23 -3.10
C GLY A 41 7.84 -12.93 -1.82
N LEU A 42 6.55 -13.18 -1.71
CA LEU A 42 5.96 -13.83 -0.53
C LEU A 42 5.52 -15.24 -0.83
N THR A 43 5.38 -16.03 0.23
CA THR A 43 4.69 -17.31 0.12
C THR A 43 3.19 -17.03 -0.05
N PRO A 44 2.45 -17.97 -0.68
CA PRO A 44 1.01 -17.78 -0.84
C PRO A 44 0.29 -17.55 0.48
N GLY A 45 0.65 -18.30 1.52
CA GLY A 45 0.00 -18.15 2.83
C GLY A 45 0.20 -16.78 3.44
N ASN A 46 1.41 -16.26 3.34
CA ASN A 46 1.70 -14.92 3.87
C ASN A 46 0.96 -13.85 3.08
N LEU A 47 0.92 -13.99 1.76
CA LEU A 47 0.20 -13.01 0.94
C LEU A 47 -1.29 -13.01 1.29
N ILE A 48 -1.88 -14.19 1.45
CA ILE A 48 -3.30 -14.29 1.80
C ILE A 48 -3.61 -13.55 3.09
N ILE A 49 -2.76 -13.68 4.10
CA ILE A 49 -2.97 -13.04 5.39
C ILE A 49 -3.00 -11.51 5.23
N HIS A 50 -2.04 -10.97 4.49
CA HIS A 50 -1.97 -9.53 4.29
C HIS A 50 -3.12 -9.03 3.43
N LEU A 51 -3.48 -9.76 2.38
CA LEU A 51 -4.60 -9.37 1.53
C LEU A 51 -5.91 -9.36 2.29
N ARG A 52 -6.13 -10.33 3.18
CA ARG A 52 -7.34 -10.36 3.99
C ARG A 52 -7.46 -9.13 4.87
N ARG A 53 -6.34 -8.73 5.49
CA ARG A 53 -6.34 -7.52 6.32
C ARG A 53 -6.72 -6.29 5.53
N LEU A 54 -6.16 -6.16 4.33
CA LEU A 54 -6.44 -5.02 3.46
C LEU A 54 -7.87 -5.06 2.95
N GLU A 55 -8.37 -6.26 2.65
CA GLU A 55 -9.73 -6.40 2.14
C GLU A 55 -10.76 -6.10 3.22
N GLU A 56 -10.50 -6.51 4.46
CA GLU A 56 -11.38 -6.22 5.58
C GLU A 56 -11.53 -4.72 5.80
N ALA A 57 -10.50 -3.95 5.51
CA ALA A 57 -10.54 -2.50 5.62
C ALA A 57 -11.08 -1.84 4.35
N ASP A 58 -11.46 -2.62 3.35
CA ASP A 58 -11.95 -2.12 2.08
C ASP A 58 -10.90 -1.33 1.30
N TYR A 59 -9.63 -1.63 1.53
CA TYR A 59 -8.55 -0.99 0.79
C TYR A 59 -8.28 -1.69 -0.53
N ILE A 60 -8.60 -2.96 -0.62
CA ILE A 60 -8.47 -3.73 -1.86
C ILE A 60 -9.75 -4.54 -2.06
N SER A 61 -9.97 -4.96 -3.29
CA SER A 61 -11.00 -5.92 -3.63
C SER A 61 -10.35 -7.07 -4.36
N SER A 62 -10.93 -8.25 -4.20
CA SER A 62 -10.47 -9.41 -4.94
C SER A 62 -11.63 -10.06 -5.63
N GLU A 63 -11.34 -10.68 -6.76
CA GLU A 63 -12.36 -11.32 -7.57
C GLU A 63 -11.80 -12.63 -8.09
N LYS A 64 -12.61 -13.68 -7.96
CA LYS A 64 -12.23 -14.98 -8.45
C LYS A 64 -13.03 -15.28 -9.73
N THR A 65 -12.32 -15.51 -10.81
CA THR A 65 -12.94 -15.86 -12.08
C THR A 65 -12.55 -17.27 -12.45
N ARG A 66 -13.43 -17.92 -13.22
CA ARG A 66 -13.20 -19.26 -13.67
C ARG A 66 -13.06 -19.26 -15.19
N ASN A 67 -12.04 -19.97 -15.64
CA ASN A 67 -11.84 -20.18 -17.07
C ASN A 67 -11.66 -21.68 -17.24
N GLY A 68 -12.76 -22.38 -17.55
CA GLY A 68 -12.73 -23.83 -17.58
C GLY A 68 -12.52 -24.40 -16.18
N THR A 69 -11.46 -25.16 -16.00
CA THR A 69 -11.11 -25.74 -14.71
C THR A 69 -10.16 -24.85 -13.91
N VAL A 70 -9.67 -23.77 -14.54
CA VAL A 70 -8.71 -22.88 -13.90
C VAL A 70 -9.45 -21.76 -13.18
N SER A 71 -9.03 -21.51 -11.94
CA SER A 71 -9.56 -20.42 -11.14
C SER A 71 -8.47 -19.37 -10.98
N ILE A 72 -8.79 -18.12 -11.30
CA ILE A 72 -7.84 -17.01 -11.22
C ILE A 72 -8.40 -15.99 -10.25
N THR A 73 -7.61 -15.62 -9.27
CA THR A 73 -7.94 -14.55 -8.34
C THR A 73 -7.19 -13.30 -8.77
N THR A 74 -7.93 -12.20 -8.93
CA THR A 74 -7.34 -10.91 -9.24
C THR A 74 -7.58 -9.95 -8.09
N VAL A 75 -6.68 -9.00 -7.93
CA VAL A 75 -6.69 -8.04 -6.83
C VAL A 75 -6.60 -6.64 -7.40
N ALA A 76 -7.38 -5.73 -6.84
CA ALA A 76 -7.40 -4.34 -7.27
C ALA A 76 -7.41 -3.43 -6.04
N LEU A 77 -6.82 -2.25 -6.20
CA LEU A 77 -6.90 -1.21 -5.18
C LEU A 77 -8.24 -0.51 -5.31
N THR A 78 -8.94 -0.35 -4.20
CA THR A 78 -10.21 0.40 -4.21
C THR A 78 -9.94 1.90 -4.17
N GLY A 79 -10.97 2.68 -4.45
CA GLY A 79 -10.85 4.14 -4.28
C GLY A 79 -10.54 4.50 -2.83
N HIS A 80 -11.13 3.77 -1.89
CA HIS A 80 -10.85 3.96 -0.47
C HIS A 80 -9.38 3.66 -0.16
N GLY A 81 -8.85 2.57 -0.73
CA GLY A 81 -7.45 2.23 -0.53
C GLY A 81 -6.50 3.26 -1.12
N ARG A 82 -6.85 3.79 -2.28
CA ARG A 82 -6.03 4.85 -2.91
C ARG A 82 -6.00 6.10 -2.04
N LYS A 83 -7.15 6.49 -1.51
CA LYS A 83 -7.20 7.64 -0.59
C LYS A 83 -6.39 7.37 0.67
N ALA A 84 -6.46 6.16 1.20
CA ALA A 84 -5.71 5.81 2.39
C ALA A 84 -4.21 5.87 2.13
N LEU A 85 -3.77 5.40 0.97
CA LEU A 85 -2.36 5.48 0.61
C LEU A 85 -1.91 6.93 0.44
N ASP A 86 -2.73 7.75 -0.21
CA ASP A 86 -2.42 9.16 -0.39
C ASP A 86 -2.27 9.87 0.96
N ALA A 87 -3.19 9.59 1.88
CA ALA A 87 -3.14 10.15 3.22
C ALA A 87 -1.90 9.66 3.97
N TYR A 88 -1.57 8.39 3.83
CA TYR A 88 -0.37 7.82 4.44
C TYR A 88 0.89 8.51 3.91
N THR A 89 0.96 8.68 2.60
CA THR A 89 2.11 9.32 1.96
C THR A 89 2.26 10.75 2.45
N GLN A 90 1.16 11.48 2.55
CA GLN A 90 1.20 12.85 3.03
C GLN A 90 1.62 12.91 4.49
N ALA A 91 1.09 12.03 5.32
CA ALA A 91 1.46 11.97 6.73
C ALA A 91 2.94 11.66 6.89
N LEU A 92 3.46 10.76 6.06
CA LEU A 92 4.87 10.41 6.11
C LEU A 92 5.75 11.59 5.69
N ARG A 93 5.34 12.29 4.64
CA ARG A 93 6.06 13.50 4.21
C ARG A 93 6.08 14.55 5.30
N ASP A 94 4.95 14.76 5.94
CA ASP A 94 4.85 15.75 7.01
C ASP A 94 5.74 15.36 8.19
N LEU A 95 5.73 14.09 8.55
CA LEU A 95 6.55 13.60 9.63
C LEU A 95 8.04 13.77 9.32
N LEU A 96 8.46 13.33 8.14
CA LEU A 96 9.86 13.43 7.75
C LEU A 96 10.26 14.88 7.54
N GLY A 97 9.38 15.69 6.94
CA GLY A 97 9.64 17.11 6.76
C GLY A 97 9.83 17.83 8.06
N GLY A 98 8.98 17.52 9.04
CA GLY A 98 9.10 18.12 10.36
C GLY A 98 10.39 17.74 11.04
N LEU A 99 10.76 16.47 10.97
CA LEU A 99 11.99 16.00 11.59
C LEU A 99 13.22 16.58 10.90
N LEU A 100 13.23 16.57 9.58
CA LEU A 100 14.37 17.06 8.82
C LEU A 100 14.50 18.57 8.93
N SER A 101 13.39 19.30 8.86
CA SER A 101 13.42 20.75 8.98
C SER A 101 13.83 21.19 10.37
N GLY A 102 13.29 20.53 11.38
CA GLY A 102 13.66 20.83 12.76
C GLY A 102 15.10 20.52 13.05
N GLY A 103 15.62 19.48 12.42
CA GLY A 103 17.00 19.05 12.65
C GLY A 103 18.02 19.94 11.96
N THR A 104 17.72 20.51 10.78
CA THR A 104 18.67 21.33 10.04
C THR A 104 18.58 22.78 10.41
N ALA A 105 17.51 23.24 10.64
CA ALA A 105 17.30 24.64 10.95
C ALA A 105 18.08 25.56 10.05
N ASP A 106 18.71 25.43 9.70
CA ASP A 106 19.02 25.80 9.09
C ASP A 106 19.64 25.78 8.34
N HIS A 107 19.99 25.72 7.77
CA HIS A 107 20.32 25.36 6.87
C HIS A 107 20.10 25.65 5.95
N GLU A 108 19.66 25.69 5.55
CA GLU A 108 19.51 25.57 4.66
C GLU A 108 19.54 26.22 4.21
N HIS A 109 19.64 26.55 4.39
CA HIS A 109 19.80 26.70 3.95
C HIS A 109 20.43 26.96 3.55
N GLN A 110 20.50 26.81 3.68
CA GLN A 110 21.14 26.61 3.23
C GLN A 110 21.42 26.64 2.50
N ARG A 111 21.57 26.63 1.92
CA ARG A 111 21.89 26.47 1.12
C ARG A 111 22.21 27.09 0.58
N THR A 112 22.47 27.30 0.46
CA THR A 112 22.71 27.63 0.00
C THR A 112 22.69 27.71 -0.37
#